data_1f7f41b45cb22822818fc303789f62b4
#
_entry.id   1f7f41b45cb22822818fc303789f62b4
#
_cell.length_a   1.000
_cell.length_b   1.000
_cell.length_c   1.000
_cell.angle_alpha   90.00
_cell.angle_beta   90.00
_cell.angle_gamma   90.00
#
_symmetry.space_group_name_H-M   'P 1'
#
loop_
_entity.id
_entity.type
_entity.pdbx_description
1 polymer ?
#
loop_
_entity_poly.entity_id
_entity_poly.type
_entity_poly.pdbx_seq_one_letter_code
_entity_poly.pdbx_strand_id
1 'polypeptide(L)'
;WKSDARNNNPYFGDFSQNVDRIHARTTPYAGVVADLTSELSAYASYTSIFQPQTSTDAQGRTLKPRQGRQVETGLKGEFLEGRMNAHAALFQIVDRNRAMTDPDNPLFSIAAGKVRSQGFEAEVSGSPLPGWNLIAGYAYTDTKYLEANDSQKGLAYSTITPRHAINLWSRYAFQAETARGFSVGAGVRYNSGFYYTNGTTRWDQGSYTVVTAQVGYRYDRHLDGTLTVDNLFDRKYYEKLGGLTRQNYYGQPRSVMLNVRYRY
;
A
#
# COMPACT_ATOMS: atom_id res chain seq x y z
N TRP A 1 6.10 6.26 24.53
CA TRP A 1 4.72 6.08 24.14
C TRP A 1 3.92 5.57 25.35
N LYS A 2 2.78 6.16 25.63
CA LYS A 2 1.87 5.76 26.70
C LYS A 2 0.52 5.50 26.05
N SER A 3 0.00 4.28 26.20
CA SER A 3 -1.39 3.95 25.85
C SER A 3 -2.19 3.82 27.13
N ASP A 4 -3.31 4.49 27.16
CA ASP A 4 -4.29 4.38 28.26
C ASP A 4 -5.57 3.85 27.62
N ALA A 5 -5.78 2.55 27.69
CA ALA A 5 -6.97 1.89 27.20
C ALA A 5 -7.92 1.62 28.36
N ARG A 6 -9.06 2.32 28.36
CA ARG A 6 -10.15 2.08 29.33
C ARG A 6 -11.23 1.26 28.66
N ASN A 7 -11.50 0.08 29.18
CA ASN A 7 -12.62 -0.73 28.75
C ASN A 7 -13.81 -0.42 29.67
N ASN A 8 -14.77 0.32 29.13
CA ASN A 8 -16.04 0.64 29.80
C ASN A 8 -17.11 -0.30 29.26
N ASN A 9 -17.18 -1.52 29.78
CA ASN A 9 -18.29 -2.39 29.45
C ASN A 9 -19.35 -2.33 30.56
N PRO A 10 -20.47 -1.64 30.35
CA PRO A 10 -21.52 -1.45 31.37
C PRO A 10 -22.21 -2.76 31.78
N TYR A 11 -22.02 -3.84 31.02
CA TYR A 11 -22.68 -5.14 31.30
C TYR A 11 -21.85 -6.10 32.15
N PHE A 12 -20.55 -5.86 32.35
CA PHE A 12 -19.66 -6.76 33.11
C PHE A 12 -18.96 -6.14 34.31
N GLY A 13 -19.24 -4.89 34.63
CA GLY A 13 -18.86 -4.27 35.90
C GLY A 13 -17.36 -4.09 36.20
N ASP A 14 -16.48 -4.59 35.34
CA ASP A 14 -15.03 -4.52 35.55
C ASP A 14 -14.40 -3.40 34.73
N PHE A 15 -13.88 -2.40 35.42
CA PHE A 15 -13.01 -1.38 34.85
C PHE A 15 -11.58 -1.94 34.76
N SER A 16 -11.16 -2.47 33.62
CA SER A 16 -9.75 -2.75 33.39
C SER A 16 -9.08 -1.55 32.74
N GLN A 17 -8.19 -0.89 33.44
CA GLN A 17 -7.31 0.13 32.91
C GLN A 17 -5.95 -0.50 32.61
N ASN A 18 -5.61 -0.63 31.36
CA ASN A 18 -4.29 -1.09 30.92
C ASN A 18 -3.44 0.14 30.55
N VAL A 19 -2.43 0.43 31.36
CA VAL A 19 -1.51 1.54 31.10
C VAL A 19 -0.17 0.95 30.62
N ASP A 20 0.04 0.94 29.34
CA ASP A 20 1.30 0.54 28.75
C ASP A 20 2.26 1.72 28.66
N ARG A 21 3.41 1.58 29.30
CA ARG A 21 4.51 2.52 29.18
C ARG A 21 5.63 1.90 28.38
N ILE A 22 5.88 2.43 27.20
CA ILE A 22 7.03 2.03 26.40
C ILE A 22 8.10 3.10 26.55
N HIS A 23 9.25 2.71 27.08
CA HIS A 23 10.41 3.57 27.18
C HIS A 23 10.89 3.99 25.78
N ALA A 24 11.60 5.13 25.72
CA ALA A 24 12.20 5.61 24.49
C ALA A 24 13.06 4.52 23.82
N ARG A 25 12.86 4.35 22.52
CA ARG A 25 13.63 3.42 21.69
C ARG A 25 14.27 4.17 20.56
N THR A 26 15.54 3.91 20.34
CA THR A 26 16.26 4.39 19.15
C THR A 26 15.92 3.51 17.97
N THR A 27 15.47 4.13 16.87
CA THR A 27 15.22 3.48 15.59
C THR A 27 16.23 3.99 14.57
N PRO A 28 17.40 3.35 14.42
CA PRO A 28 18.44 3.80 13.52
C PRO A 28 17.99 3.75 12.07
N TYR A 29 18.45 4.73 11.32
CA TYR A 29 18.35 4.82 9.88
C TYR A 29 19.74 5.12 9.33
N ALA A 30 20.09 4.50 8.22
CA ALA A 30 21.30 4.81 7.46
C ALA A 30 21.02 4.67 5.97
N GLY A 31 21.62 5.52 5.16
CA GLY A 31 21.49 5.45 3.71
C GLY A 31 22.71 6.03 3.02
N VAL A 32 23.00 5.51 1.85
CA VAL A 32 24.04 5.99 0.95
C VAL A 32 23.45 6.18 -0.43
N VAL A 33 23.86 7.24 -1.09
CA VAL A 33 23.52 7.53 -2.50
C VAL A 33 24.84 7.75 -3.22
N ALA A 34 24.95 7.19 -4.41
CA ALA A 34 26.11 7.37 -5.29
C ALA A 34 25.60 7.75 -6.69
N ASP A 35 26.06 8.87 -7.20
CA ASP A 35 25.74 9.29 -8.55
C ASP A 35 26.62 8.47 -9.52
N LEU A 36 25.94 7.75 -10.43
CA LEU A 36 26.57 6.93 -11.46
C LEU A 36 26.82 7.75 -12.72
N THR A 37 25.89 8.65 -13.01
CA THR A 37 25.97 9.65 -14.10
C THR A 37 25.32 10.95 -13.62
N SER A 38 25.27 11.96 -14.49
CA SER A 38 24.52 13.20 -14.23
C SER A 38 23.00 13.00 -14.10
N GLU A 39 22.47 11.89 -14.61
CA GLU A 39 21.03 11.60 -14.64
C GLU A 39 20.64 10.40 -13.79
N LEU A 40 21.57 9.58 -13.33
CA LEU A 40 21.31 8.31 -12.66
C LEU A 40 22.12 8.18 -11.36
N SER A 41 21.43 7.86 -10.26
CA SER A 41 22.03 7.56 -8.97
C SER A 41 21.59 6.18 -8.49
N ALA A 42 22.50 5.45 -7.86
CA ALA A 42 22.23 4.26 -7.09
C ALA A 42 22.11 4.60 -5.61
N TYR A 43 21.31 3.85 -4.88
CA TYR A 43 21.20 4.01 -3.44
C TYR A 43 21.05 2.68 -2.71
N ALA A 44 21.40 2.69 -1.43
CA ALA A 44 21.07 1.64 -0.50
C ALA A 44 20.68 2.26 0.84
N SER A 45 19.69 1.69 1.51
CA SER A 45 19.21 2.15 2.81
C SER A 45 18.91 1.01 3.76
N TYR A 46 19.07 1.32 5.05
CA TYR A 46 18.66 0.49 6.17
C TYR A 46 17.79 1.31 7.10
N THR A 47 16.64 0.75 7.48
CA THR A 47 15.70 1.38 8.42
C THR A 47 15.30 0.38 9.50
N SER A 48 15.34 0.80 10.76
CA SER A 48 14.76 0.07 11.87
C SER A 48 13.32 0.50 12.10
N ILE A 49 12.44 -0.45 12.34
CA ILE A 49 11.00 -0.25 12.55
C ILE A 49 10.66 -0.65 13.98
N PHE A 50 9.88 0.18 14.64
CA PHE A 50 9.37 -0.07 15.98
C PHE A 50 7.88 0.27 16.04
N GLN A 51 7.06 -0.72 16.47
CA GLN A 51 5.61 -0.55 16.55
C GLN A 51 5.06 -1.18 17.83
N PRO A 52 4.47 -0.41 18.75
CA PRO A 52 3.73 -0.96 19.88
C PRO A 52 2.62 -1.91 19.47
N GLN A 53 2.26 -2.83 20.34
CA GLN A 53 1.14 -3.77 20.19
C GLN A 53 0.17 -3.59 21.35
N THR A 54 -1.07 -4.00 21.16
CA THR A 54 -2.13 -3.99 22.18
C THR A 54 -2.58 -5.39 22.59
N SER A 55 -2.11 -6.43 21.91
CA SER A 55 -2.41 -7.82 22.26
C SER A 55 -1.76 -8.19 23.60
N THR A 56 -2.44 -9.04 24.37
CA THR A 56 -2.01 -9.45 25.71
C THR A 56 -1.68 -10.95 25.78
N ASP A 57 -0.77 -11.30 26.67
CA ASP A 57 -0.45 -12.68 27.04
C ASP A 57 -1.47 -13.23 28.06
N ALA A 58 -1.32 -14.52 28.43
CA ALA A 58 -2.18 -15.21 29.40
C ALA A 58 -2.13 -14.61 30.81
N GLN A 59 -1.16 -13.78 31.11
CA GLN A 59 -1.04 -13.03 32.37
C GLN A 59 -1.63 -11.61 32.26
N GLY A 60 -2.29 -11.28 31.15
CA GLY A 60 -2.86 -9.96 30.89
C GLY A 60 -1.84 -8.86 30.58
N ARG A 61 -0.57 -9.22 30.35
CA ARG A 61 0.49 -8.25 30.03
C ARG A 61 0.51 -7.98 28.53
N THR A 62 0.68 -6.73 28.15
CA THR A 62 0.85 -6.36 26.75
C THR A 62 2.13 -6.98 26.18
N LEU A 63 2.02 -7.49 24.97
CA LEU A 63 3.14 -8.12 24.27
C LEU A 63 4.26 -7.11 23.98
N LYS A 64 5.49 -7.62 23.88
CA LYS A 64 6.65 -6.84 23.45
C LYS A 64 6.34 -6.14 22.11
N PRO A 65 6.76 -4.89 21.92
CA PRO A 65 6.58 -4.18 20.65
C PRO A 65 7.15 -4.96 19.47
N ARG A 66 6.49 -4.84 18.36
CA ARG A 66 7.01 -5.32 17.08
C ARG A 66 8.27 -4.56 16.72
N GLN A 67 9.25 -5.27 16.19
CA GLN A 67 10.52 -4.74 15.74
C GLN A 67 10.79 -5.24 14.34
N GLY A 68 11.08 -4.33 13.44
CA GLY A 68 11.39 -4.66 12.07
C GLY A 68 12.70 -4.02 11.62
N ARG A 69 13.18 -4.53 10.51
CA ARG A 69 14.26 -3.93 9.73
C ARG A 69 13.86 -3.96 8.27
N GLN A 70 14.15 -2.88 7.57
CA GLN A 70 14.06 -2.81 6.12
C GLN A 70 15.45 -2.59 5.55
N VAL A 71 15.74 -3.31 4.49
CA VAL A 71 16.87 -3.05 3.61
C VAL A 71 16.31 -2.80 2.23
N GLU A 72 16.78 -1.77 1.58
CA GLU A 72 16.36 -1.39 0.24
C GLU A 72 17.58 -0.94 -0.56
N THR A 73 17.59 -1.32 -1.83
CA THR A 73 18.58 -0.84 -2.80
C THR A 73 17.89 -0.58 -4.12
N GLY A 74 18.33 0.44 -4.83
CA GLY A 74 17.68 0.81 -6.06
C GLY A 74 18.45 1.81 -6.88
N LEU A 75 17.82 2.16 -7.99
CA LEU A 75 18.24 3.20 -8.91
C LEU A 75 17.16 4.28 -8.95
N LYS A 76 17.58 5.52 -9.03
CA LYS A 76 16.71 6.66 -9.30
C LYS A 76 17.36 7.54 -10.34
N GLY A 77 16.56 8.06 -11.24
CA GLY A 77 17.08 8.89 -12.32
C GLY A 77 16.12 10.02 -12.66
N GLU A 78 16.73 11.07 -13.19
CA GLU A 78 16.07 12.26 -13.71
C GLU A 78 16.53 12.45 -15.16
N PHE A 79 15.58 12.32 -16.10
CA PHE A 79 15.86 12.25 -17.52
C PHE A 79 15.13 13.36 -18.26
N LEU A 80 15.53 13.61 -19.52
CA LEU A 80 14.93 14.61 -20.38
C LEU A 80 14.93 16.02 -19.77
N GLU A 81 16.08 16.43 -19.21
CA GLU A 81 16.23 17.73 -18.55
C GLU A 81 15.25 17.94 -17.38
N GLY A 82 15.08 16.92 -16.54
CA GLY A 82 14.21 16.97 -15.36
C GLY A 82 12.73 16.72 -15.64
N ARG A 83 12.34 16.49 -16.91
CA ARG A 83 10.95 16.25 -17.26
C ARG A 83 10.43 14.85 -16.94
N MET A 84 11.30 13.88 -16.76
CA MET A 84 10.97 12.50 -16.45
C MET A 84 11.78 12.02 -15.25
N ASN A 85 11.10 11.41 -14.29
CA ASN A 85 11.71 10.72 -13.16
C ASN A 85 11.44 9.23 -13.29
N ALA A 86 12.44 8.41 -12.97
CA ALA A 86 12.31 6.97 -12.88
C ALA A 86 12.94 6.46 -11.61
N HIS A 87 12.33 5.46 -11.02
CA HIS A 87 12.81 4.80 -9.81
C HIS A 87 12.58 3.29 -9.93
N ALA A 88 13.56 2.50 -9.49
CA ALA A 88 13.42 1.05 -9.37
C ALA A 88 14.14 0.58 -8.11
N ALA A 89 13.50 -0.26 -7.32
CA ALA A 89 14.03 -0.72 -6.04
C ALA A 89 13.76 -2.20 -5.79
N LEU A 90 14.69 -2.83 -5.10
CA LEU A 90 14.52 -4.11 -4.42
C LEU A 90 14.46 -3.85 -2.92
N PHE A 91 13.46 -4.39 -2.26
CA PHE A 91 13.30 -4.22 -0.81
C PHE A 91 13.11 -5.55 -0.10
N GLN A 92 13.52 -5.58 1.16
CA GLN A 92 13.21 -6.65 2.10
C GLN A 92 12.90 -6.06 3.47
N ILE A 93 11.73 -6.40 4.01
CA ILE A 93 11.28 -6.06 5.36
C ILE A 93 11.19 -7.37 6.15
N VAL A 94 11.84 -7.42 7.30
CA VAL A 94 11.69 -8.51 8.27
C VAL A 94 11.13 -7.92 9.55
N ASP A 95 9.96 -8.42 9.97
CA ASP A 95 9.23 -7.97 11.14
C ASP A 95 9.10 -9.14 12.14
N ARG A 96 9.46 -8.90 13.39
CA ARG A 96 9.48 -9.88 14.48
C ARG A 96 8.65 -9.42 15.68
N ASN A 97 8.42 -10.33 16.63
CA ASN A 97 7.55 -10.12 17.78
C ASN A 97 6.09 -9.87 17.40
N ARG A 98 5.63 -10.37 16.25
CA ARG A 98 4.21 -10.27 15.91
C ARG A 98 3.38 -11.10 16.86
N ALA A 99 2.24 -10.57 17.27
CA ALA A 99 1.26 -11.33 18.02
C ALA A 99 0.81 -12.56 17.21
N MET A 100 0.85 -13.70 17.85
CA MET A 100 0.32 -14.97 17.35
C MET A 100 -0.54 -15.58 18.45
N THR A 101 -1.53 -16.38 18.08
CA THR A 101 -2.31 -17.16 19.06
C THR A 101 -1.36 -18.03 19.90
N ASP A 102 -1.51 -17.96 21.21
CA ASP A 102 -0.81 -18.83 22.13
C ASP A 102 -1.29 -20.28 21.94
N PRO A 103 -0.42 -21.24 21.58
CA PRO A 103 -0.84 -22.63 21.38
C PRO A 103 -1.38 -23.31 22.64
N ASP A 104 -0.92 -22.88 23.82
CA ASP A 104 -1.33 -23.43 25.12
C ASP A 104 -2.59 -22.72 25.65
N ASN A 105 -2.84 -21.46 25.25
CA ASN A 105 -3.97 -20.65 25.66
C ASN A 105 -4.56 -19.87 24.47
N PRO A 106 -5.43 -20.47 23.64
CA PRO A 106 -5.88 -19.89 22.37
C PRO A 106 -6.63 -18.54 22.47
N LEU A 107 -7.06 -18.13 23.66
CA LEU A 107 -7.67 -16.81 23.91
C LEU A 107 -6.65 -15.68 24.05
N PHE A 108 -5.38 -16.01 24.17
CA PHE A 108 -4.28 -15.08 24.38
C PHE A 108 -3.29 -15.11 23.21
N SER A 109 -2.30 -14.24 23.30
CA SER A 109 -1.29 -14.11 22.27
C SER A 109 0.12 -14.21 22.84
N ILE A 110 1.05 -14.66 22.01
CA ILE A 110 2.50 -14.63 22.26
C ILE A 110 3.22 -13.80 21.21
N ALA A 111 4.33 -13.16 21.58
CA ALA A 111 5.15 -12.36 20.67
C ALA A 111 6.22 -13.24 19.97
N ALA A 112 5.78 -14.22 19.19
CA ALA A 112 6.64 -15.25 18.59
C ALA A 112 6.73 -15.17 17.06
N GLY A 113 5.82 -14.45 16.41
CA GLY A 113 5.75 -14.39 14.96
C GLY A 113 6.89 -13.57 14.35
N LYS A 114 7.46 -14.09 13.25
CA LYS A 114 8.41 -13.38 12.38
C LYS A 114 7.99 -13.55 10.94
N VAL A 115 7.91 -12.45 10.23
CA VAL A 115 7.48 -12.43 8.83
C VAL A 115 8.48 -11.66 7.98
N ARG A 116 8.47 -11.97 6.68
CA ARG A 116 9.22 -11.25 5.66
C ARG A 116 8.28 -10.75 4.57
N SER A 117 8.42 -9.50 4.21
CA SER A 117 7.96 -8.96 2.93
C SER A 117 9.17 -8.62 2.10
N GLN A 118 9.19 -9.02 0.84
CA GLN A 118 10.23 -8.64 -0.09
C GLN A 118 9.64 -8.44 -1.47
N GLY A 119 10.30 -7.65 -2.27
CA GLY A 119 9.77 -7.37 -3.59
C GLY A 119 10.63 -6.47 -4.43
N PHE A 120 10.00 -6.07 -5.51
CA PHE A 120 10.53 -5.13 -6.49
C PHE A 120 9.48 -4.05 -6.75
N GLU A 121 9.91 -2.81 -6.84
CA GLU A 121 9.08 -1.68 -7.21
C GLU A 121 9.75 -0.92 -8.35
N ALA A 122 8.95 -0.42 -9.29
CA ALA A 122 9.40 0.47 -10.34
C ALA A 122 8.35 1.55 -10.58
N GLU A 123 8.80 2.77 -10.74
CA GLU A 123 7.95 3.93 -11.04
C GLU A 123 8.60 4.81 -12.09
N VAL A 124 7.76 5.35 -12.97
CA VAL A 124 8.13 6.39 -13.94
C VAL A 124 7.08 7.48 -13.87
N SER A 125 7.49 8.73 -13.78
CA SER A 125 6.57 9.88 -13.76
C SER A 125 7.18 11.09 -14.46
N GLY A 126 6.32 11.90 -15.07
CA GLY A 126 6.73 13.15 -15.70
C GLY A 126 6.03 13.47 -17.01
N SER A 127 6.70 14.27 -17.82
CA SER A 127 6.19 14.80 -19.08
C SER A 127 7.16 14.50 -20.23
N PRO A 128 7.06 13.31 -20.88
CA PRO A 128 7.98 12.93 -21.95
C PRO A 128 7.94 13.86 -23.14
N LEU A 129 6.76 14.39 -23.45
CA LEU A 129 6.52 15.37 -24.54
C LEU A 129 5.67 16.53 -24.04
N PRO A 130 5.71 17.69 -24.70
CA PRO A 130 4.83 18.81 -24.39
C PRO A 130 3.36 18.39 -24.39
N GLY A 131 2.65 18.73 -23.32
CA GLY A 131 1.25 18.36 -23.12
C GLY A 131 0.98 16.93 -22.65
N TRP A 132 1.97 16.04 -22.63
CA TRP A 132 1.80 14.66 -22.18
C TRP A 132 2.33 14.47 -20.76
N ASN A 133 1.45 14.05 -19.86
CA ASN A 133 1.80 13.66 -18.49
C ASN A 133 1.59 12.15 -18.32
N LEU A 134 2.55 11.49 -17.74
CA LEU A 134 2.57 10.04 -17.49
C LEU A 134 2.96 9.76 -16.05
N ILE A 135 2.25 8.82 -15.41
CA ILE A 135 2.64 8.19 -14.15
C ILE A 135 2.39 6.69 -14.33
N ALA A 136 3.42 5.89 -14.13
CA ALA A 136 3.33 4.43 -14.18
C ALA A 136 4.09 3.83 -13.02
N GLY A 137 3.45 2.90 -12.30
CA GLY A 137 4.04 2.19 -11.19
C GLY A 137 3.73 0.69 -11.28
N TYR A 138 4.70 -0.11 -10.91
CA TYR A 138 4.60 -1.55 -10.76
C TYR A 138 5.19 -1.97 -9.44
N ALA A 139 4.50 -2.84 -8.71
CA ALA A 139 5.00 -3.47 -7.51
C ALA A 139 4.81 -4.99 -7.58
N TYR A 140 5.86 -5.71 -7.22
CA TYR A 140 5.82 -7.13 -6.90
C TYR A 140 6.12 -7.32 -5.42
N THR A 141 5.25 -8.02 -4.69
CA THR A 141 5.41 -8.27 -3.26
C THR A 141 5.20 -9.75 -2.95
N ASP A 142 6.20 -10.36 -2.34
CA ASP A 142 6.13 -11.70 -1.74
C ASP A 142 6.19 -11.61 -0.22
N THR A 143 5.28 -12.34 0.45
CA THR A 143 5.17 -12.33 1.90
C THR A 143 5.28 -13.74 2.45
N LYS A 144 6.02 -13.93 3.55
CA LYS A 144 6.27 -15.25 4.10
C LYS A 144 6.37 -15.24 5.63
N TYR A 145 5.75 -16.22 6.29
CA TYR A 145 6.06 -16.55 7.68
C TYR A 145 7.44 -17.21 7.76
N LEU A 146 8.36 -16.62 8.53
CA LEU A 146 9.67 -17.19 8.83
C LEU A 146 9.64 -17.99 10.13
N GLU A 147 8.95 -17.45 11.16
CA GLU A 147 8.68 -18.09 12.42
C GLU A 147 7.18 -17.99 12.72
N ALA A 148 6.55 -19.11 12.91
CA ALA A 148 5.12 -19.28 13.14
C ALA A 148 4.90 -20.72 13.69
N ASN A 149 3.65 -21.08 13.96
CA ASN A 149 3.26 -22.48 14.18
C ASN A 149 3.57 -23.31 12.92
N ASP A 150 3.75 -24.61 13.10
CA ASP A 150 4.18 -25.52 12.02
C ASP A 150 3.27 -25.48 10.79
N SER A 151 1.95 -25.27 11.00
CA SER A 151 0.99 -25.16 9.90
C SER A 151 1.10 -23.87 9.08
N GLN A 152 1.73 -22.82 9.59
CA GLN A 152 1.83 -21.51 8.94
C GLN A 152 3.24 -21.22 8.42
N LYS A 153 4.27 -21.81 9.03
CA LYS A 153 5.67 -21.59 8.66
C LYS A 153 5.89 -21.87 7.18
N GLY A 154 6.47 -20.90 6.50
CA GLY A 154 6.74 -21.00 5.06
C GLY A 154 5.61 -20.54 4.16
N LEU A 155 4.38 -20.38 4.68
CA LEU A 155 3.25 -19.85 3.90
C LEU A 155 3.28 -18.32 3.80
N ALA A 156 2.49 -17.79 2.88
CA ALA A 156 2.27 -16.34 2.80
C ALA A 156 1.57 -15.84 4.06
N TYR A 157 2.11 -14.79 4.71
CA TYR A 157 1.46 -14.20 5.87
C TYR A 157 0.36 -13.20 5.51
N SER A 158 0.40 -12.64 4.32
CA SER A 158 -0.64 -11.77 3.78
C SER A 158 -1.18 -12.34 2.47
N THR A 159 -2.24 -13.10 2.58
CA THR A 159 -2.90 -13.72 1.42
C THR A 159 -3.85 -12.75 0.72
N ILE A 160 -4.22 -11.66 1.38
CA ILE A 160 -5.09 -10.61 0.85
C ILE A 160 -4.32 -9.48 0.16
N THR A 161 -3.00 -9.55 0.09
CA THR A 161 -2.17 -8.62 -0.67
C THR A 161 -1.92 -9.18 -2.07
N PRO A 162 -2.33 -8.49 -3.15
CA PRO A 162 -1.97 -8.88 -4.50
C PRO A 162 -0.44 -8.95 -4.64
N ARG A 163 0.06 -10.01 -5.31
CA ARG A 163 1.50 -10.13 -5.57
C ARG A 163 2.00 -9.15 -6.63
N HIS A 164 1.16 -8.85 -7.60
CA HIS A 164 1.46 -7.90 -8.66
C HIS A 164 0.41 -6.80 -8.65
N ALA A 165 0.87 -5.57 -8.60
CA ALA A 165 0.05 -4.36 -8.73
C ALA A 165 0.65 -3.46 -9.81
N ILE A 166 -0.20 -2.98 -10.73
CA ILE A 166 0.16 -2.01 -11.77
C ILE A 166 -0.79 -0.83 -11.64
N ASN A 167 -0.24 0.37 -11.66
CA ASN A 167 -0.99 1.60 -11.77
C ASN A 167 -0.40 2.41 -12.92
N LEU A 168 -1.25 2.83 -13.84
CA LEU A 168 -0.89 3.67 -14.97
C LEU A 168 -1.89 4.82 -15.06
N TRP A 169 -1.39 6.01 -15.20
CA TRP A 169 -2.16 7.19 -15.58
C TRP A 169 -1.45 7.94 -16.69
N SER A 170 -2.16 8.24 -17.74
CA SER A 170 -1.66 9.03 -18.87
C SER A 170 -2.67 10.10 -19.22
N ARG A 171 -2.22 11.34 -19.40
CA ARG A 171 -3.05 12.47 -19.84
C ARG A 171 -2.31 13.28 -20.89
N TYR A 172 -2.98 13.53 -22.00
CA TYR A 172 -2.47 14.38 -23.07
C TYR A 172 -3.35 15.63 -23.25
N ALA A 173 -2.74 16.80 -23.19
CA ALA A 173 -3.37 18.08 -23.52
C ALA A 173 -2.96 18.45 -24.94
N PHE A 174 -3.95 18.60 -25.83
CA PHE A 174 -3.70 18.86 -27.22
C PHE A 174 -3.01 20.21 -27.41
N GLN A 175 -1.97 20.22 -28.26
CA GLN A 175 -1.17 21.41 -28.57
C GLN A 175 -1.61 22.10 -29.84
N ALA A 176 -2.30 21.38 -30.75
CA ALA A 176 -2.80 21.93 -32.02
C ALA A 176 -3.87 23.00 -31.77
N GLU A 177 -3.86 24.08 -32.51
CA GLU A 177 -4.84 25.20 -32.39
C GLU A 177 -6.29 24.74 -32.51
N THR A 178 -6.57 23.80 -33.42
CA THR A 178 -7.91 23.24 -33.64
C THR A 178 -8.47 22.45 -32.48
N ALA A 179 -7.62 21.95 -31.56
CA ALA A 179 -7.98 21.19 -30.37
C ALA A 179 -7.48 21.85 -29.09
N ARG A 180 -7.10 23.13 -29.16
CA ARG A 180 -6.56 23.88 -28.02
C ARG A 180 -7.55 23.89 -26.86
N GLY A 181 -7.05 23.63 -25.66
CA GLY A 181 -7.87 23.55 -24.46
C GLY A 181 -8.37 22.13 -24.14
N PHE A 182 -8.50 21.25 -25.14
CA PHE A 182 -8.90 19.86 -24.89
C PHE A 182 -7.76 19.03 -24.31
N SER A 183 -8.14 18.05 -23.50
CA SER A 183 -7.24 17.02 -23.01
C SER A 183 -8.00 15.70 -22.88
N VAL A 184 -7.27 14.61 -23.05
CA VAL A 184 -7.77 13.26 -22.80
C VAL A 184 -6.86 12.57 -21.79
N GLY A 185 -7.44 11.73 -20.97
CA GLY A 185 -6.70 10.94 -19.97
C GLY A 185 -7.24 9.54 -19.89
N ALA A 186 -6.37 8.60 -19.57
CA ALA A 186 -6.74 7.22 -19.26
C ALA A 186 -5.92 6.70 -18.09
N GLY A 187 -6.56 5.92 -17.22
CA GLY A 187 -5.94 5.22 -16.11
C GLY A 187 -6.19 3.73 -16.20
N VAL A 188 -5.22 2.94 -15.79
CA VAL A 188 -5.34 1.48 -15.65
C VAL A 188 -4.80 1.08 -14.30
N ARG A 189 -5.61 0.35 -13.54
CA ARG A 189 -5.19 -0.31 -12.29
C ARG A 189 -5.40 -1.81 -12.44
N TYR A 190 -4.33 -2.57 -12.34
CA TYR A 190 -4.34 -4.02 -12.33
C TYR A 190 -3.85 -4.54 -10.99
N ASN A 191 -4.55 -5.55 -10.45
CA ASN A 191 -4.11 -6.32 -9.30
C ASN A 191 -4.21 -7.82 -9.64
N SER A 192 -3.16 -8.58 -9.32
CA SER A 192 -3.22 -10.04 -9.37
C SER A 192 -4.21 -10.58 -8.35
N GLY A 193 -4.65 -11.82 -8.53
CA GLY A 193 -5.55 -12.48 -7.60
C GLY A 193 -4.97 -12.58 -6.18
N PHE A 194 -5.88 -12.54 -5.21
CA PHE A 194 -5.60 -12.73 -3.79
C PHE A 194 -6.73 -13.52 -3.14
N TYR A 195 -6.54 -13.96 -1.91
CA TYR A 195 -7.51 -14.79 -1.24
C TYR A 195 -7.50 -14.59 0.28
N TYR A 196 -8.61 -14.94 0.90
CA TYR A 196 -8.76 -15.03 2.34
C TYR A 196 -8.96 -16.48 2.75
N THR A 197 -8.31 -16.94 3.82
CA THR A 197 -8.51 -18.27 4.39
C THR A 197 -8.88 -18.20 5.86
N ASN A 198 -9.80 -19.08 6.28
CA ASN A 198 -10.11 -19.31 7.67
C ASN A 198 -10.37 -20.82 7.87
N GLY A 199 -9.46 -21.50 8.56
CA GLY A 199 -9.47 -22.95 8.64
C GLY A 199 -9.35 -23.57 7.24
N THR A 200 -10.30 -24.43 6.89
CA THR A 200 -10.37 -25.11 5.59
C THR A 200 -11.06 -24.28 4.51
N THR A 201 -11.73 -23.19 4.84
CA THR A 201 -12.47 -22.38 3.88
C THR A 201 -11.59 -21.32 3.26
N ARG A 202 -11.64 -21.22 1.93
CA ARG A 202 -10.89 -20.25 1.14
C ARG A 202 -11.83 -19.48 0.21
N TRP A 203 -11.66 -18.17 0.15
CA TRP A 203 -12.33 -17.26 -0.75
C TRP A 203 -11.32 -16.56 -1.62
N ASP A 204 -11.52 -16.65 -2.91
CA ASP A 204 -10.61 -16.11 -3.90
C ASP A 204 -11.22 -14.89 -4.58
N GLN A 205 -10.42 -13.85 -4.72
CA GLN A 205 -10.60 -12.78 -5.67
C GLN A 205 -9.62 -13.01 -6.82
N GLY A 206 -10.14 -13.32 -8.00
CA GLY A 206 -9.31 -13.40 -9.22
C GLY A 206 -8.66 -12.06 -9.56
N SER A 207 -7.70 -12.07 -10.45
CA SER A 207 -7.10 -10.83 -10.95
C SER A 207 -8.16 -9.92 -11.58
N TYR A 208 -7.95 -8.62 -11.46
CA TYR A 208 -8.86 -7.63 -12.04
C TYR A 208 -8.12 -6.42 -12.57
N THR A 209 -8.75 -5.80 -13.57
CA THR A 209 -8.31 -4.54 -14.14
C THR A 209 -9.45 -3.53 -14.06
N VAL A 210 -9.15 -2.34 -13.61
CA VAL A 210 -10.08 -1.19 -13.59
C VAL A 210 -9.52 -0.12 -14.51
N VAL A 211 -10.36 0.42 -15.37
CA VAL A 211 -9.99 1.46 -16.32
C VAL A 211 -10.75 2.73 -15.98
N THR A 212 -10.03 3.85 -15.98
CA THR A 212 -10.58 5.21 -15.86
C THR A 212 -10.38 5.94 -17.16
N ALA A 213 -11.37 6.70 -17.59
CA ALA A 213 -11.27 7.61 -18.74
C ALA A 213 -11.58 9.05 -18.31
N GLN A 214 -10.91 10.00 -18.93
CA GLN A 214 -11.07 11.42 -18.63
C GLN A 214 -11.05 12.25 -19.91
N VAL A 215 -11.94 13.25 -19.97
CA VAL A 215 -11.90 14.31 -20.96
C VAL A 215 -11.94 15.65 -20.23
N GLY A 216 -11.04 16.55 -20.58
CA GLY A 216 -10.98 17.88 -20.00
C GLY A 216 -11.04 18.95 -21.08
N TYR A 217 -11.60 20.08 -20.69
CA TYR A 217 -11.60 21.29 -21.54
C TYR A 217 -11.28 22.52 -20.72
N ARG A 218 -10.29 23.27 -21.15
CA ARG A 218 -9.93 24.58 -20.60
C ARG A 218 -10.46 25.65 -21.53
N TYR A 219 -11.51 26.33 -21.11
CA TYR A 219 -12.12 27.40 -21.88
C TYR A 219 -11.20 28.63 -22.00
N ASP A 220 -10.67 29.06 -20.82
CA ASP A 220 -9.72 30.17 -20.72
C ASP A 220 -8.77 29.98 -19.51
N ARG A 221 -8.10 31.07 -19.09
CA ARG A 221 -7.23 31.04 -17.91
C ARG A 221 -7.98 30.90 -16.59
N HIS A 222 -9.28 31.17 -16.57
CA HIS A 222 -10.12 31.18 -15.39
C HIS A 222 -10.98 29.93 -15.26
N LEU A 223 -11.49 29.40 -16.37
CA LEU A 223 -12.48 28.32 -16.36
C LEU A 223 -11.95 27.06 -17.04
N ASP A 224 -11.95 25.95 -16.29
CA ASP A 224 -11.69 24.61 -16.81
C ASP A 224 -12.71 23.59 -16.27
N GLY A 225 -13.02 22.61 -17.09
CA GLY A 225 -13.90 21.50 -16.74
C GLY A 225 -13.26 20.15 -17.07
N THR A 226 -13.58 19.14 -16.28
CA THR A 226 -13.08 17.77 -16.45
C THR A 226 -14.18 16.78 -16.15
N LEU A 227 -14.48 15.91 -17.10
CA LEU A 227 -15.37 14.76 -16.95
C LEU A 227 -14.54 13.52 -16.79
N THR A 228 -14.72 12.80 -15.70
CA THR A 228 -14.03 11.54 -15.39
C THR A 228 -15.05 10.42 -15.24
N VAL A 229 -14.76 9.29 -15.86
CA VAL A 229 -15.51 8.04 -15.69
C VAL A 229 -14.58 7.02 -15.05
N ASP A 230 -14.79 6.73 -13.78
CA ASP A 230 -14.07 5.68 -13.07
C ASP A 230 -14.74 4.34 -13.28
N ASN A 231 -13.94 3.27 -13.31
CA ASN A 231 -14.39 1.91 -13.58
C ASN A 231 -15.24 1.84 -14.85
N LEU A 232 -14.69 2.30 -15.96
CA LEU A 232 -15.36 2.49 -17.25
C LEU A 232 -16.16 1.26 -17.70
N PHE A 233 -15.66 0.06 -17.43
CA PHE A 233 -16.28 -1.21 -17.82
C PHE A 233 -17.17 -1.83 -16.73
N ASP A 234 -17.44 -1.10 -15.64
CA ASP A 234 -18.25 -1.56 -14.50
C ASP A 234 -17.79 -2.91 -13.94
N ARG A 235 -16.46 -3.08 -13.83
CA ARG A 235 -15.87 -4.32 -13.31
C ARG A 235 -16.28 -4.51 -11.85
N LYS A 236 -16.90 -5.62 -11.53
CA LYS A 236 -17.22 -6.03 -10.16
C LYS A 236 -16.06 -6.85 -9.60
N TYR A 237 -15.55 -6.44 -8.46
CA TYR A 237 -14.44 -7.08 -7.76
C TYR A 237 -14.51 -6.76 -6.27
N TYR A 238 -13.88 -7.62 -5.47
CA TYR A 238 -13.61 -7.27 -4.09
C TYR A 238 -12.29 -6.51 -4.00
N GLU A 239 -12.33 -5.32 -3.41
CA GLU A 239 -11.13 -4.56 -3.09
C GLU A 239 -10.45 -5.11 -1.84
N LYS A 240 -11.24 -5.69 -0.93
CA LYS A 240 -10.75 -6.31 0.30
C LYS A 240 -11.59 -7.53 0.66
N LEU A 241 -10.88 -8.60 1.02
CA LEU A 241 -11.44 -9.77 1.69
C LEU A 241 -10.92 -9.80 3.12
N GLY A 242 -11.79 -9.83 4.12
CA GLY A 242 -11.41 -9.75 5.53
C GLY A 242 -12.10 -10.78 6.43
N GLY A 243 -13.02 -11.56 5.90
CA GLY A 243 -13.72 -12.57 6.66
C GLY A 243 -14.67 -13.40 5.81
N LEU A 244 -15.22 -14.49 6.38
CA LEU A 244 -16.17 -15.35 5.67
C LEU A 244 -17.53 -14.68 5.46
N THR A 245 -17.98 -13.86 6.42
CA THR A 245 -19.30 -13.24 6.41
C THR A 245 -19.28 -11.73 6.59
N ARG A 246 -18.13 -11.16 6.94
CA ARG A 246 -17.96 -9.73 7.27
C ARG A 246 -16.65 -9.20 6.73
N GLN A 247 -16.56 -7.86 6.64
CA GLN A 247 -15.33 -7.14 6.24
C GLN A 247 -14.87 -7.43 4.80
N ASN A 248 -15.80 -7.83 3.92
CA ASN A 248 -15.56 -7.92 2.49
C ASN A 248 -16.13 -6.67 1.84
N TYR A 249 -15.31 -5.95 1.12
CA TYR A 249 -15.69 -4.68 0.50
C TYR A 249 -15.55 -4.80 -1.01
N TYR A 250 -16.64 -4.49 -1.71
CA TYR A 250 -16.59 -4.33 -3.16
C TYR A 250 -15.78 -3.08 -3.52
N GLY A 251 -15.07 -3.16 -4.62
CA GLY A 251 -14.49 -1.99 -5.25
C GLY A 251 -15.58 -1.05 -5.75
N GLN A 252 -15.19 0.20 -5.97
CA GLN A 252 -16.09 1.24 -6.45
C GLN A 252 -16.73 0.81 -7.79
N PRO A 253 -18.06 0.88 -7.93
CA PRO A 253 -18.75 0.66 -9.21
C PRO A 253 -18.40 1.79 -10.18
N ARG A 254 -18.82 1.66 -11.45
CA ARG A 254 -18.68 2.75 -12.42
C ARG A 254 -19.32 4.01 -11.86
N SER A 255 -18.54 5.08 -11.88
CA SER A 255 -18.98 6.40 -11.43
C SER A 255 -18.56 7.47 -12.44
N VAL A 256 -19.35 8.52 -12.50
CA VAL A 256 -19.09 9.67 -13.38
C VAL A 256 -18.99 10.91 -12.52
N MET A 257 -17.92 11.67 -12.70
CA MET A 257 -17.68 12.90 -11.97
C MET A 257 -17.38 14.04 -12.93
N LEU A 258 -18.13 15.12 -12.80
CA LEU A 258 -17.84 16.40 -13.46
C LEU A 258 -17.21 17.35 -12.43
N ASN A 259 -16.01 17.80 -12.73
CA ASN A 259 -15.32 18.83 -11.95
C ASN A 259 -15.25 20.10 -12.79
N VAL A 260 -15.72 21.23 -12.24
CA VAL A 260 -15.61 22.55 -12.85
C VAL A 260 -14.83 23.45 -11.91
N ARG A 261 -13.80 24.08 -12.41
CA ARG A 261 -12.91 24.96 -11.63
C ARG A 261 -12.92 26.36 -12.23
N TYR A 262 -13.17 27.32 -11.36
CA TYR A 262 -13.01 28.74 -11.65
C TYR A 262 -11.88 29.32 -10.81
N ARG A 263 -11.01 30.12 -11.42
CA ARG A 263 -9.91 30.83 -10.76
C ARG A 263 -10.11 32.34 -10.95
N TYR A 264 -9.99 33.09 -9.88
CA TYR A 264 -10.04 34.55 -9.88
C TYR A 264 -8.77 35.16 -10.46
#